data_b2278fd4ca347c1134181a124aaf5a30
#
_entry.id   b2278fd4ca347c1134181a124aaf5a30
#
_cell.length_a   1.000
_cell.length_b   1.000
_cell.length_c   1.000
_cell.angle_alpha   90.00
_cell.angle_beta   90.00
_cell.angle_gamma   90.00
#
_symmetry.space_group_name_H-M   'P 1'
#
loop_
_entity.id
_entity.type
_entity.pdbx_description
1 polymer ?
#
loop_
_entity_poly.entity_id
_entity_poly.type
_entity_poly.pdbx_seq_one_letter_code
_entity_poly.pdbx_strand_id
1 'polypeptide(L)'
;MMPILYDETGKIEDVFVHEPDLECRIALEAEDPSMWLFDSALKGVDSLEWIKQAKLEHLRYVQLLQEQGVNVHYLTDLLKQHEVMLRMKLEEALKSAVAQKLIATESAENFSKKMQMSLVNAALCGVTMKYEDYHKLEEADLSILIPKPNAYFVQDPFAIIGDLFVKLKPATWQRSGEPELWDIALHPENFYQMHHISEGGDITVVNNKVFVGIGTRTEPHTAFELYWLYKNKRFHYIDDVIVVFKPDAGKDLGLNHSQDLPYIHIDTIWMPICYLKNVGNVPLMTRSVAWNKGQLYTLEDYVIKCKKKIVPTSEKEQYSLAPNVLPANGVVISADVNAETNGAMVNAGLDVKSFAAKTLLGGSGSGHCMSNTANYVLIN
;
A
#
# COMPACT_ATOMS: atom_id res chain seq x y z
N MET A 1 -9.58 -16.05 -5.69
CA MET A 1 -10.54 -14.94 -5.51
C MET A 1 -10.37 -13.92 -6.63
N MET A 2 -11.45 -13.33 -7.10
CA MET A 2 -11.39 -12.28 -8.13
C MET A 2 -12.06 -11.01 -7.59
N PRO A 3 -11.28 -10.11 -6.95
CA PRO A 3 -11.80 -8.85 -6.46
C PRO A 3 -12.10 -7.88 -7.61
N ILE A 4 -13.16 -7.09 -7.46
CA ILE A 4 -13.61 -6.13 -8.46
C ILE A 4 -13.76 -4.77 -7.81
N LEU A 5 -13.13 -3.74 -8.39
CA LEU A 5 -13.17 -2.37 -7.93
C LEU A 5 -13.41 -1.40 -9.10
N TYR A 6 -14.49 -0.64 -9.05
CA TYR A 6 -14.81 0.41 -10.01
C TYR A 6 -15.16 1.76 -9.37
N ASP A 7 -15.37 1.79 -8.06
CA ASP A 7 -15.60 3.03 -7.30
C ASP A 7 -15.31 2.85 -5.80
N GLU A 8 -14.19 3.37 -5.33
CA GLU A 8 -13.81 3.37 -3.91
C GLU A 8 -14.76 4.20 -3.02
N THR A 9 -15.55 5.09 -3.61
CA THR A 9 -16.56 5.88 -2.88
C THR A 9 -17.96 5.27 -2.96
N GLY A 10 -18.09 4.16 -3.65
CA GLY A 10 -19.32 3.39 -3.79
C GLY A 10 -19.56 2.45 -2.61
N LYS A 11 -20.38 1.44 -2.85
CA LYS A 11 -20.57 0.36 -1.88
C LYS A 11 -19.31 -0.52 -1.88
N ILE A 12 -18.69 -0.67 -0.73
CA ILE A 12 -17.57 -1.57 -0.48
C ILE A 12 -18.09 -2.80 0.25
N GLU A 13 -17.90 -3.99 -0.33
CA GLU A 13 -18.29 -5.25 0.31
C GLU A 13 -17.11 -5.93 0.99
N ASP A 14 -15.90 -5.77 0.43
CA ASP A 14 -14.71 -6.45 0.91
C ASP A 14 -13.53 -5.48 1.08
N VAL A 15 -12.69 -5.73 2.08
CA VAL A 15 -11.45 -5.01 2.32
C VAL A 15 -10.35 -5.99 2.70
N PHE A 16 -9.19 -5.79 2.12
CA PHE A 16 -7.96 -6.53 2.43
C PHE A 16 -7.12 -5.71 3.40
N VAL A 17 -6.64 -6.35 4.46
CA VAL A 17 -5.84 -5.72 5.53
C VAL A 17 -4.71 -6.65 5.98
N HIS A 18 -3.73 -6.07 6.67
CA HIS A 18 -2.72 -6.82 7.42
C HIS A 18 -2.51 -6.17 8.78
N GLU A 19 -2.63 -6.94 9.84
CA GLU A 19 -2.36 -6.47 11.20
C GLU A 19 -0.84 -6.35 11.40
N PRO A 20 -0.31 -5.19 11.87
CA PRO A 20 1.11 -5.08 12.21
C PRO A 20 1.46 -6.06 13.35
N ASP A 21 2.50 -6.89 13.15
CA ASP A 21 2.88 -7.92 14.12
C ASP A 21 4.41 -8.09 14.22
N LEU A 22 4.86 -9.31 14.32
CA LEU A 22 6.25 -9.71 14.58
C LEU A 22 7.23 -9.16 13.53
N GLU A 23 6.83 -9.02 12.27
CA GLU A 23 7.65 -8.42 11.20
C GLU A 23 8.00 -6.95 11.52
N CYS A 24 7.06 -6.21 12.11
CA CYS A 24 7.29 -4.85 12.58
C CYS A 24 8.25 -4.83 13.77
N ARG A 25 8.07 -5.77 14.73
CA ARG A 25 8.95 -5.88 15.88
C ARG A 25 10.39 -6.15 15.46
N ILE A 26 10.61 -7.13 14.57
CA ILE A 26 11.94 -7.48 14.08
C ILE A 26 12.64 -6.25 13.49
N ALA A 27 11.90 -5.47 12.71
CA ALA A 27 12.47 -4.28 12.13
C ALA A 27 12.72 -3.16 13.15
N LEU A 28 11.86 -3.00 14.18
CA LEU A 28 12.09 -2.05 15.29
C LEU A 28 13.31 -2.41 16.13
N GLU A 29 13.58 -3.70 16.32
CA GLU A 29 14.72 -4.22 17.07
C GLU A 29 15.99 -4.32 16.21
N ALA A 30 15.88 -4.28 14.89
CA ALA A 30 17.03 -4.29 14.01
C ALA A 30 17.87 -3.01 14.20
N GLU A 31 19.18 -3.15 14.27
CA GLU A 31 20.08 -2.00 14.31
C GLU A 31 20.16 -1.27 12.97
N ASP A 32 19.59 -1.85 11.91
CA ASP A 32 19.58 -1.29 10.55
C ASP A 32 18.29 -0.50 10.27
N PRO A 33 18.32 0.84 10.39
CA PRO A 33 17.17 1.67 10.10
C PRO A 33 16.75 1.66 8.62
N SER A 34 17.57 1.09 7.72
CA SER A 34 17.25 1.02 6.29
C SER A 34 16.14 0.03 5.98
N MET A 35 15.81 -0.88 6.89
CA MET A 35 14.69 -1.82 6.74
C MET A 35 13.32 -1.14 6.81
N TRP A 36 13.26 0.06 7.36
CA TRP A 36 12.04 0.84 7.48
C TRP A 36 11.99 1.93 6.41
N LEU A 37 10.80 2.15 5.88
CA LEU A 37 10.50 3.38 5.15
C LEU A 37 10.28 4.56 6.10
N PHE A 38 10.32 4.29 7.39
CA PHE A 38 9.88 5.18 8.44
C PHE A 38 11.02 5.93 9.06
N ASP A 39 10.71 7.15 9.32
CA ASP A 39 11.58 8.16 9.84
C ASP A 39 12.17 7.81 11.21
N SER A 40 13.20 8.56 11.55
CA SER A 40 13.82 8.67 12.87
C SER A 40 12.82 8.80 14.06
N ALA A 41 11.54 9.09 13.80
CA ALA A 41 10.48 9.16 14.80
C ALA A 41 10.25 7.85 15.57
N LEU A 42 10.64 6.70 15.00
CA LEU A 42 10.55 5.39 15.67
C LEU A 42 11.86 4.98 16.37
N LYS A 43 12.87 5.83 16.32
CA LYS A 43 14.16 5.57 16.95
C LYS A 43 14.03 5.56 18.47
N GLY A 44 14.37 4.43 19.10
CA GLY A 44 14.32 4.27 20.56
C GLY A 44 12.93 4.00 21.14
N VAL A 45 11.96 3.65 20.30
CA VAL A 45 10.64 3.20 20.73
C VAL A 45 10.74 1.77 21.26
N ASP A 46 10.06 1.48 22.38
CA ASP A 46 9.89 0.10 22.86
C ASP A 46 9.06 -0.70 21.84
N SER A 47 9.67 -1.72 21.23
CA SER A 47 9.08 -2.50 20.16
C SER A 47 7.83 -3.26 20.60
N LEU A 48 7.82 -3.79 21.83
CA LEU A 48 6.69 -4.55 22.36
C LEU A 48 5.49 -3.65 22.66
N GLU A 49 5.74 -2.47 23.25
CA GLU A 49 4.66 -1.52 23.52
C GLU A 49 4.12 -0.92 22.21
N TRP A 50 4.99 -0.65 21.24
CA TRP A 50 4.57 -0.16 19.93
C TRP A 50 3.62 -1.17 19.24
N ILE A 51 4.03 -2.45 19.15
CA ILE A 51 3.21 -3.51 18.55
C ILE A 51 1.87 -3.65 19.25
N LYS A 52 1.87 -3.68 20.56
CA LYS A 52 0.65 -3.79 21.35
C LYS A 52 -0.30 -2.65 21.05
N GLN A 53 0.19 -1.42 21.01
CA GLN A 53 -0.62 -0.25 20.73
C GLN A 53 -1.08 -0.22 19.26
N ALA A 54 -0.19 -0.52 18.31
CA ALA A 54 -0.51 -0.60 16.89
C ALA A 54 -1.62 -1.63 16.60
N LYS A 55 -1.57 -2.80 17.25
CA LYS A 55 -2.65 -3.82 17.15
C LYS A 55 -3.98 -3.31 17.70
N LEU A 56 -3.98 -2.59 18.81
CA LEU A 56 -5.22 -2.03 19.37
C LEU A 56 -5.84 -0.98 18.44
N GLU A 57 -5.01 -0.10 17.88
CA GLU A 57 -5.43 0.91 16.92
C GLU A 57 -5.96 0.26 15.63
N HIS A 58 -5.25 -0.74 15.09
CA HIS A 58 -5.67 -1.50 13.92
C HIS A 58 -6.96 -2.28 14.16
N LEU A 59 -7.10 -2.93 15.32
CA LEU A 59 -8.33 -3.62 15.70
C LEU A 59 -9.54 -2.68 15.70
N ARG A 60 -9.38 -1.47 16.26
CA ARG A 60 -10.46 -0.48 16.24
C ARG A 60 -10.81 -0.03 14.82
N TYR A 61 -9.80 0.17 13.99
CA TYR A 61 -10.01 0.46 12.56
C TYR A 61 -10.83 -0.64 11.87
N VAL A 62 -10.46 -1.90 12.04
CA VAL A 62 -11.17 -3.05 11.48
C VAL A 62 -12.60 -3.16 12.01
N GLN A 63 -12.82 -2.93 13.31
CA GLN A 63 -14.17 -2.92 13.89
C GLN A 63 -15.08 -1.87 13.22
N LEU A 64 -14.55 -0.67 12.94
CA LEU A 64 -15.31 0.36 12.23
C LEU A 64 -15.72 -0.09 10.83
N LEU A 65 -14.85 -0.79 10.09
CA LEU A 65 -15.20 -1.37 8.80
C LEU A 65 -16.30 -2.42 8.91
N GLN A 66 -16.18 -3.33 9.87
CA GLN A 66 -17.18 -4.36 10.13
C GLN A 66 -18.52 -3.78 10.58
N GLU A 67 -18.53 -2.72 11.39
CA GLU A 67 -19.73 -1.96 11.75
C GLU A 67 -20.47 -1.37 10.54
N GLN A 68 -19.75 -1.16 9.41
CA GLN A 68 -20.33 -0.72 8.14
C GLN A 68 -20.73 -1.88 7.21
N GLY A 69 -20.65 -3.12 7.68
CA GLY A 69 -21.02 -4.30 6.93
C GLY A 69 -19.98 -4.70 5.88
N VAL A 70 -18.71 -4.31 6.06
CA VAL A 70 -17.60 -4.68 5.18
C VAL A 70 -16.99 -6.00 5.66
N ASN A 71 -16.78 -6.95 4.75
CA ASN A 71 -16.03 -8.18 5.01
C ASN A 71 -14.54 -7.86 5.05
N VAL A 72 -13.86 -8.27 6.12
CA VAL A 72 -12.44 -8.00 6.29
C VAL A 72 -11.62 -9.26 6.07
N HIS A 73 -10.67 -9.21 5.14
CA HIS A 73 -9.79 -10.30 4.77
C HIS A 73 -8.36 -10.00 5.22
N TYR A 74 -7.85 -10.81 6.13
CA TYR A 74 -6.47 -10.65 6.61
C TYR A 74 -5.47 -11.39 5.73
N LEU A 75 -4.37 -10.71 5.36
CA LEU A 75 -3.27 -11.31 4.59
C LEU A 75 -2.79 -12.63 5.20
N THR A 76 -2.61 -12.68 6.52
CA THR A 76 -2.15 -13.87 7.23
C THR A 76 -3.08 -15.07 7.06
N ASP A 77 -4.39 -14.84 7.04
CA ASP A 77 -5.37 -15.91 6.89
C ASP A 77 -5.48 -16.39 5.44
N LEU A 78 -5.35 -15.47 4.50
CA LEU A 78 -5.27 -15.81 3.07
C LEU A 78 -4.01 -16.62 2.76
N LEU A 79 -2.84 -16.21 3.27
CA LEU A 79 -1.58 -16.93 3.06
C LEU A 79 -1.57 -18.34 3.65
N LYS A 80 -2.25 -18.58 4.78
CA LYS A 80 -2.40 -19.93 5.35
C LYS A 80 -3.08 -20.90 4.39
N GLN A 81 -3.94 -20.41 3.51
CA GLN A 81 -4.61 -21.26 2.52
C GLN A 81 -3.68 -21.67 1.36
N HIS A 82 -2.51 -21.02 1.23
CA HIS A 82 -1.54 -21.19 0.16
C HIS A 82 -0.13 -21.60 0.65
N GLU A 83 -0.04 -22.36 1.73
CA GLU A 83 1.25 -22.77 2.31
C GLU A 83 2.18 -23.49 1.32
N VAL A 84 1.64 -24.23 0.37
CA VAL A 84 2.43 -24.90 -0.66
C VAL A 84 3.18 -23.86 -1.52
N MET A 85 2.52 -22.77 -1.90
CA MET A 85 3.14 -21.71 -2.69
C MET A 85 4.21 -20.96 -1.88
N LEU A 86 3.93 -20.70 -0.59
CA LEU A 86 4.92 -20.12 0.32
C LEU A 86 6.17 -21.00 0.47
N ARG A 87 5.98 -22.31 0.56
CA ARG A 87 7.09 -23.27 0.61
C ARG A 87 7.92 -23.23 -0.68
N MET A 88 7.27 -23.24 -1.83
CA MET A 88 7.96 -23.12 -3.11
C MET A 88 8.80 -21.84 -3.20
N LYS A 89 8.27 -20.72 -2.69
CA LYS A 89 8.98 -19.43 -2.67
C LYS A 89 10.24 -19.48 -1.79
N LEU A 90 10.13 -20.06 -0.59
CA LEU A 90 11.27 -20.26 0.30
C LEU A 90 12.34 -21.16 -0.35
N GLU A 91 11.91 -22.27 -0.96
CA GLU A 91 12.83 -23.19 -1.64
C GLU A 91 13.52 -22.53 -2.83
N GLU A 92 12.82 -21.68 -3.58
CA GLU A 92 13.39 -20.90 -4.68
C GLU A 92 14.48 -19.94 -4.16
N ALA A 93 14.21 -19.22 -3.06
CA ALA A 93 15.18 -18.33 -2.45
C ALA A 93 16.43 -19.10 -1.96
N LEU A 94 16.25 -20.26 -1.32
CA LEU A 94 17.36 -21.13 -0.90
C LEU A 94 18.16 -21.64 -2.10
N LYS A 95 17.49 -22.09 -3.17
CA LYS A 95 18.16 -22.53 -4.42
C LYS A 95 18.96 -21.39 -5.05
N SER A 96 18.44 -20.17 -5.02
CA SER A 96 19.15 -18.98 -5.52
C SER A 96 20.41 -18.72 -4.70
N ALA A 97 20.34 -18.81 -3.36
CA ALA A 97 21.51 -18.65 -2.50
C ALA A 97 22.58 -19.72 -2.75
N VAL A 98 22.18 -20.98 -2.99
CA VAL A 98 23.08 -22.07 -3.38
C VAL A 98 23.73 -21.79 -4.75
N ALA A 99 22.94 -21.39 -5.74
CA ALA A 99 23.43 -21.08 -7.08
C ALA A 99 24.44 -19.92 -7.10
N GLN A 100 24.25 -18.95 -6.20
CA GLN A 100 25.18 -17.84 -5.97
C GLN A 100 26.40 -18.24 -5.12
N LYS A 101 26.49 -19.50 -4.70
CA LYS A 101 27.56 -20.04 -3.83
C LYS A 101 27.65 -19.34 -2.46
N LEU A 102 26.57 -18.80 -1.99
CA LEU A 102 26.47 -18.17 -0.66
C LEU A 102 26.33 -19.22 0.45
N ILE A 103 25.66 -20.35 0.17
CA ILE A 103 25.48 -21.47 1.09
C ILE A 103 25.69 -22.80 0.37
N ALA A 104 26.04 -23.86 1.12
CA ALA A 104 26.12 -25.21 0.60
C ALA A 104 24.72 -25.83 0.41
N THR A 105 24.57 -26.74 -0.56
CA THR A 105 23.29 -27.43 -0.82
C THR A 105 22.79 -28.17 0.44
N GLU A 106 23.66 -28.88 1.14
CA GLU A 106 23.32 -29.60 2.38
C GLU A 106 22.80 -28.64 3.46
N SER A 107 23.39 -27.46 3.58
CA SER A 107 22.94 -26.41 4.52
C SER A 107 21.54 -25.93 4.19
N ALA A 108 21.21 -25.71 2.93
CA ALA A 108 19.89 -25.32 2.47
C ALA A 108 18.83 -26.39 2.75
N GLU A 109 19.15 -27.67 2.48
CA GLU A 109 18.26 -28.79 2.74
C GLU A 109 18.00 -29.00 4.26
N ASN A 110 19.06 -28.90 5.06
CA ASN A 110 18.96 -29.03 6.52
C ASN A 110 18.15 -27.89 7.12
N PHE A 111 18.33 -26.66 6.63
CA PHE A 111 17.54 -25.50 7.07
C PHE A 111 16.07 -25.69 6.75
N SER A 112 15.70 -26.04 5.51
CA SER A 112 14.31 -26.26 5.09
C SER A 112 13.61 -27.34 5.94
N LYS A 113 14.34 -28.41 6.32
CA LYS A 113 13.82 -29.50 7.16
C LYS A 113 13.68 -29.12 8.63
N LYS A 114 14.53 -28.25 9.14
CA LYS A 114 14.62 -27.89 10.58
C LYS A 114 13.88 -26.61 10.94
N MET A 115 13.37 -25.88 9.96
CA MET A 115 12.67 -24.63 10.22
C MET A 115 11.44 -24.86 11.09
N GLN A 116 11.43 -24.26 12.27
CA GLN A 116 10.32 -24.35 13.24
C GLN A 116 9.28 -23.25 13.06
N MET A 117 9.63 -22.20 12.36
CA MET A 117 8.75 -21.06 12.06
C MET A 117 7.70 -21.47 11.04
N SER A 118 6.46 -20.97 11.18
CA SER A 118 5.43 -21.17 10.15
C SER A 118 5.85 -20.51 8.83
N LEU A 119 5.38 -21.04 7.71
CA LEU A 119 5.69 -20.49 6.39
C LEU A 119 5.17 -19.05 6.24
N VAL A 120 4.03 -18.73 6.84
CA VAL A 120 3.47 -17.38 6.87
C VAL A 120 4.42 -16.42 7.60
N ASN A 121 4.89 -16.82 8.80
CA ASN A 121 5.85 -16.00 9.54
C ASN A 121 7.18 -15.87 8.78
N ALA A 122 7.67 -16.93 8.13
CA ALA A 122 8.88 -16.87 7.32
C ALA A 122 8.73 -15.85 6.17
N ALA A 123 7.57 -15.80 5.54
CA ALA A 123 7.28 -14.87 4.45
C ALA A 123 7.19 -13.40 4.91
N LEU A 124 6.62 -13.15 6.08
CA LEU A 124 6.42 -11.81 6.65
C LEU A 124 7.65 -11.32 7.43
N CYS A 125 8.15 -12.14 8.36
CA CYS A 125 9.24 -11.77 9.26
C CYS A 125 10.63 -11.92 8.63
N GLY A 126 10.69 -12.48 7.43
CA GLY A 126 11.97 -12.82 6.80
C GLY A 126 12.61 -14.09 7.39
N VAL A 127 13.69 -14.48 6.78
CA VAL A 127 14.48 -15.66 7.17
C VAL A 127 15.96 -15.33 7.03
N THR A 128 16.70 -15.45 8.12
CA THR A 128 18.15 -15.29 8.14
C THR A 128 18.81 -16.63 8.44
N MET A 129 19.86 -16.95 7.72
CA MET A 129 20.63 -18.16 7.85
C MET A 129 22.08 -17.81 8.13
N LYS A 130 22.67 -18.44 9.14
CA LYS A 130 24.12 -18.33 9.37
C LYS A 130 24.88 -19.17 8.37
N TYR A 131 25.96 -18.62 7.83
CA TYR A 131 26.86 -19.31 6.93
C TYR A 131 28.32 -18.97 7.27
N GLU A 132 29.23 -19.89 6.93
CA GLU A 132 30.65 -19.63 7.07
C GLU A 132 31.14 -18.80 5.87
N ASP A 133 31.57 -17.56 6.15
CA ASP A 133 32.23 -16.74 5.14
C ASP A 133 33.70 -17.19 5.03
N TYR A 134 33.98 -18.05 4.05
CA TYR A 134 35.33 -18.57 3.80
C TYR A 134 36.37 -17.49 3.48
N HIS A 135 35.93 -16.29 3.09
CA HIS A 135 36.85 -15.17 2.83
C HIS A 135 37.23 -14.40 4.07
N LYS A 136 36.35 -14.39 5.08
CA LYS A 136 36.56 -13.66 6.34
C LYS A 136 36.90 -14.55 7.51
N LEU A 137 36.75 -15.87 7.39
CA LEU A 137 36.88 -16.85 8.47
C LEU A 137 35.96 -16.57 9.67
N GLU A 138 34.80 -15.99 9.44
CA GLU A 138 33.82 -15.59 10.41
C GLU A 138 32.43 -16.14 10.03
N GLU A 139 31.57 -16.37 11.03
CA GLU A 139 30.17 -16.62 10.77
C GLU A 139 29.51 -15.30 10.31
N ALA A 140 28.74 -15.36 9.24
CA ALA A 140 27.97 -14.24 8.74
C ALA A 140 26.48 -14.60 8.61
N ASP A 141 25.63 -13.59 8.69
CA ASP A 141 24.19 -13.73 8.50
C ASP A 141 23.80 -13.45 7.05
N LEU A 142 23.10 -14.40 6.43
CA LEU A 142 22.55 -14.26 5.09
C LEU A 142 21.03 -14.19 5.15
N SER A 143 20.47 -13.07 4.72
CA SER A 143 19.00 -12.93 4.58
C SER A 143 18.54 -13.73 3.36
N ILE A 144 17.81 -14.80 3.61
CA ILE A 144 17.15 -15.62 2.58
C ILE A 144 15.82 -14.98 2.15
N LEU A 145 15.05 -14.50 3.10
CA LEU A 145 13.85 -13.67 2.89
C LEU A 145 13.95 -12.42 3.75
N ILE A 146 13.61 -11.29 3.18
CA ILE A 146 13.65 -9.98 3.86
C ILE A 146 12.35 -9.78 4.66
N PRO A 147 12.40 -9.27 5.90
CA PRO A 147 11.22 -8.88 6.65
C PRO A 147 10.36 -7.86 5.90
N LYS A 148 9.06 -7.88 6.15
CA LYS A 148 8.07 -7.01 5.50
C LYS A 148 7.37 -6.09 6.52
N PRO A 149 8.09 -5.19 7.21
CA PRO A 149 7.52 -4.35 8.26
C PRO A 149 6.46 -3.38 7.75
N ASN A 150 6.47 -3.09 6.44
CA ASN A 150 5.50 -2.20 5.81
C ASN A 150 4.26 -2.93 5.27
N ALA A 151 4.15 -4.25 5.46
CA ALA A 151 3.06 -5.06 4.90
C ALA A 151 1.66 -4.63 5.38
N TYR A 152 1.54 -3.92 6.51
CA TYR A 152 0.27 -3.39 6.98
C TYR A 152 -0.23 -2.17 6.16
N PHE A 153 0.60 -1.59 5.27
CA PHE A 153 0.17 -0.66 4.24
C PHE A 153 -0.23 -1.41 2.97
N VAL A 154 -1.40 -1.97 3.02
CA VAL A 154 -1.92 -2.90 2.01
C VAL A 154 -2.25 -2.23 0.69
N GLN A 155 -2.41 -0.90 0.68
CA GLN A 155 -2.74 -0.16 -0.54
C GLN A 155 -1.63 -0.23 -1.59
N ASP A 156 -0.34 -0.24 -1.17
CA ASP A 156 0.77 0.01 -2.08
C ASP A 156 1.24 -1.18 -2.94
N PRO A 157 1.18 -2.45 -2.47
CA PRO A 157 1.76 -3.57 -3.22
C PRO A 157 0.96 -4.02 -4.44
N PHE A 158 -0.32 -3.70 -4.52
CA PHE A 158 -1.18 -4.05 -5.64
C PHE A 158 -2.33 -3.05 -5.80
N ALA A 159 -2.95 -3.04 -6.97
CA ALA A 159 -4.19 -2.33 -7.22
C ALA A 159 -5.23 -3.26 -7.85
N ILE A 160 -6.48 -3.05 -7.48
CA ILE A 160 -7.63 -3.67 -8.14
C ILE A 160 -8.21 -2.60 -9.06
N ILE A 161 -8.25 -2.86 -10.38
CA ILE A 161 -8.74 -1.91 -11.38
C ILE A 161 -9.78 -2.62 -12.26
N GLY A 162 -11.04 -2.29 -12.05
CA GLY A 162 -12.12 -3.10 -12.62
C GLY A 162 -12.04 -4.52 -12.04
N ASP A 163 -11.89 -5.50 -12.90
CA ASP A 163 -11.70 -6.91 -12.54
C ASP A 163 -10.25 -7.41 -12.73
N LEU A 164 -9.31 -6.49 -12.97
CA LEU A 164 -7.90 -6.82 -13.12
C LEU A 164 -7.16 -6.60 -11.80
N PHE A 165 -6.51 -7.65 -11.31
CA PHE A 165 -5.49 -7.52 -10.27
C PHE A 165 -4.19 -7.05 -10.90
N VAL A 166 -3.71 -5.90 -10.48
CA VAL A 166 -2.46 -5.30 -10.96
C VAL A 166 -1.41 -5.40 -9.85
N LYS A 167 -0.45 -6.29 -10.04
CA LYS A 167 0.71 -6.41 -9.17
C LYS A 167 1.67 -5.27 -9.44
N LEU A 168 1.92 -4.46 -8.44
CA LEU A 168 2.70 -3.24 -8.57
C LEU A 168 4.20 -3.49 -8.35
N LYS A 169 5.00 -2.48 -8.66
CA LYS A 169 6.46 -2.52 -8.52
C LYS A 169 6.90 -1.38 -7.61
N PRO A 170 6.98 -1.60 -6.29
CA PRO A 170 7.36 -0.57 -5.35
C PRO A 170 8.68 0.12 -5.67
N ALA A 171 8.76 1.42 -5.37
CA ALA A 171 9.94 2.24 -5.63
C ALA A 171 11.14 1.85 -4.77
N THR A 172 10.91 1.17 -3.66
CA THR A 172 11.94 0.86 -2.66
C THR A 172 12.13 -0.65 -2.51
N TRP A 173 13.39 -1.05 -2.29
CA TRP A 173 13.75 -2.45 -2.14
C TRP A 173 13.13 -3.10 -0.89
N GLN A 174 12.89 -2.32 0.17
CA GLN A 174 12.29 -2.78 1.42
C GLN A 174 10.90 -3.39 1.19
N ARG A 175 10.18 -2.86 0.19
CA ARG A 175 8.82 -3.30 -0.14
C ARG A 175 8.76 -4.28 -1.32
N SER A 176 9.90 -4.58 -1.95
CA SER A 176 9.94 -5.33 -3.21
C SER A 176 9.29 -6.71 -3.18
N GLY A 177 9.19 -7.35 -2.03
CA GLY A 177 8.57 -8.67 -1.89
C GLY A 177 7.11 -8.66 -1.41
N GLU A 178 6.55 -7.50 -1.10
CA GLU A 178 5.15 -7.39 -0.65
C GLU A 178 4.14 -7.73 -1.76
N PRO A 179 4.33 -7.30 -3.03
CA PRO A 179 3.42 -7.66 -4.12
C PRO A 179 3.28 -9.17 -4.35
N GLU A 180 4.36 -9.93 -4.13
CA GLU A 180 4.33 -11.38 -4.21
C GLU A 180 3.46 -12.03 -3.15
N LEU A 181 3.44 -11.49 -1.94
CA LEU A 181 2.59 -12.04 -0.87
C LEU A 181 1.11 -11.91 -1.22
N TRP A 182 0.71 -10.79 -1.80
CA TRP A 182 -0.67 -10.57 -2.23
C TRP A 182 -1.04 -11.37 -3.47
N ASP A 183 -0.10 -11.57 -4.41
CA ASP A 183 -0.27 -12.46 -5.55
C ASP A 183 -0.53 -13.91 -5.08
N ILE A 184 0.24 -14.39 -4.11
CA ILE A 184 0.01 -15.71 -3.49
C ILE A 184 -1.32 -15.75 -2.74
N ALA A 185 -1.61 -14.73 -1.92
CA ALA A 185 -2.78 -14.69 -1.04
C ALA A 185 -4.10 -14.67 -1.81
N LEU A 186 -4.18 -13.92 -2.90
CA LEU A 186 -5.39 -13.76 -3.69
C LEU A 186 -5.46 -14.76 -4.84
N HIS A 187 -4.32 -15.22 -5.33
CA HIS A 187 -4.20 -16.12 -6.48
C HIS A 187 -5.16 -15.72 -7.63
N PRO A 188 -5.01 -14.50 -8.18
CA PRO A 188 -5.97 -13.91 -9.09
C PRO A 188 -5.91 -14.57 -10.47
N GLU A 189 -7.07 -14.85 -11.06
CA GLU A 189 -7.17 -15.40 -12.43
C GLU A 189 -6.88 -14.34 -13.49
N ASN A 190 -7.37 -13.11 -13.28
CA ASN A 190 -7.13 -11.97 -14.16
C ASN A 190 -6.04 -11.08 -13.56
N PHE A 191 -4.84 -11.19 -14.11
CA PHE A 191 -3.61 -10.66 -13.51
C PHE A 191 -2.78 -9.89 -14.53
N TYR A 192 -2.11 -8.84 -14.03
CA TYR A 192 -1.10 -8.09 -14.76
C TYR A 192 0.04 -7.69 -13.84
N GLN A 193 1.30 -7.91 -14.26
CA GLN A 193 2.49 -7.44 -13.57
C GLN A 193 2.96 -6.12 -14.16
N MET A 194 2.99 -5.05 -13.36
CA MET A 194 3.58 -3.78 -13.78
C MET A 194 5.08 -3.89 -14.03
N HIS A 195 5.54 -3.30 -15.12
CA HIS A 195 6.95 -3.27 -15.50
C HIS A 195 7.66 -2.04 -14.94
N HIS A 196 6.92 -0.97 -14.72
CA HIS A 196 7.41 0.31 -14.26
C HIS A 196 7.13 0.54 -12.77
N ILE A 197 7.96 1.40 -12.13
CA ILE A 197 7.82 1.74 -10.70
C ILE A 197 6.43 2.32 -10.45
N SER A 198 5.73 1.71 -9.50
CA SER A 198 4.34 2.03 -9.16
C SER A 198 4.00 1.59 -7.75
N GLU A 199 3.29 2.43 -7.02
CA GLU A 199 2.72 2.12 -5.71
C GLU A 199 1.23 2.44 -5.69
N GLY A 200 0.43 1.63 -4.99
CA GLY A 200 -1.02 1.70 -5.06
C GLY A 200 -1.63 2.93 -4.40
N GLY A 201 -0.92 3.57 -3.46
CA GLY A 201 -1.33 4.87 -2.92
C GLY A 201 -1.37 5.99 -3.98
N ASP A 202 -0.74 5.77 -5.14
CA ASP A 202 -0.85 6.64 -6.32
C ASP A 202 -1.95 6.20 -7.30
N ILE A 203 -2.72 5.16 -6.98
CA ILE A 203 -3.79 4.64 -7.84
C ILE A 203 -5.10 4.66 -7.06
N THR A 204 -6.05 5.45 -7.53
CA THR A 204 -7.39 5.57 -6.92
C THR A 204 -8.44 5.34 -8.00
N VAL A 205 -9.44 4.50 -7.72
CA VAL A 205 -10.53 4.16 -8.66
C VAL A 205 -11.82 4.82 -8.18
N VAL A 206 -12.32 5.78 -8.94
CA VAL A 206 -13.52 6.56 -8.57
C VAL A 206 -14.42 6.76 -9.77
N ASN A 207 -15.71 6.44 -9.62
CA ASN A 207 -16.71 6.57 -10.69
C ASN A 207 -16.24 5.95 -12.01
N ASN A 208 -15.81 4.72 -12.00
CA ASN A 208 -15.32 3.99 -13.16
C ASN A 208 -14.10 4.65 -13.84
N LYS A 209 -13.30 5.42 -13.12
CA LYS A 209 -12.08 6.06 -13.62
C LYS A 209 -10.91 5.77 -12.72
N VAL A 210 -9.78 5.52 -13.35
CA VAL A 210 -8.50 5.35 -12.66
C VAL A 210 -7.80 6.70 -12.60
N PHE A 211 -7.47 7.16 -11.41
CA PHE A 211 -6.56 8.28 -11.20
C PHE A 211 -5.18 7.72 -10.87
N VAL A 212 -4.17 8.16 -11.59
CA VAL A 212 -2.78 7.76 -11.35
C VAL A 212 -1.92 8.98 -11.04
N GLY A 213 -1.39 9.03 -9.81
CA GLY A 213 -0.45 10.05 -9.37
C GLY A 213 0.96 9.77 -9.91
N ILE A 214 1.59 10.79 -10.50
CA ILE A 214 2.98 10.71 -10.95
C ILE A 214 3.85 11.51 -10.00
N GLY A 215 4.93 10.91 -9.51
CA GLY A 215 5.89 11.51 -8.60
C GLY A 215 7.04 10.56 -8.28
N THR A 216 7.64 10.71 -7.11
CA THR A 216 8.80 9.92 -6.69
C THR A 216 8.50 8.43 -6.47
N ARG A 217 7.21 8.07 -6.23
CA ARG A 217 6.79 6.68 -5.96
C ARG A 217 6.16 5.99 -7.15
N THR A 218 5.74 6.75 -8.14
CA THR A 218 5.13 6.22 -9.36
C THR A 218 5.64 7.02 -10.55
N GLU A 219 6.34 6.35 -11.44
CA GLU A 219 6.99 6.99 -12.58
C GLU A 219 6.02 7.26 -13.75
N PRO A 220 6.32 8.21 -14.65
CA PRO A 220 5.44 8.55 -15.77
C PRO A 220 5.09 7.38 -16.67
N HIS A 221 6.01 6.43 -16.86
CA HIS A 221 5.78 5.26 -17.70
C HIS A 221 4.66 4.36 -17.19
N THR A 222 4.41 4.34 -15.88
CA THR A 222 3.27 3.63 -15.26
C THR A 222 1.95 4.15 -15.81
N ALA A 223 1.80 5.46 -15.98
CA ALA A 223 0.57 6.04 -16.54
C ALA A 223 0.35 5.62 -18.00
N PHE A 224 1.43 5.54 -18.81
CA PHE A 224 1.34 5.03 -20.17
C PHE A 224 0.96 3.54 -20.20
N GLU A 225 1.51 2.76 -19.29
CA GLU A 225 1.22 1.32 -19.17
C GLU A 225 -0.24 1.09 -18.78
N LEU A 226 -0.76 1.81 -17.78
CA LEU A 226 -2.18 1.77 -17.39
C LEU A 226 -3.10 2.24 -18.51
N TYR A 227 -2.72 3.31 -19.21
CA TYR A 227 -3.49 3.79 -20.37
C TYR A 227 -3.49 2.76 -21.51
N TRP A 228 -2.37 2.09 -21.75
CA TRP A 228 -2.28 1.00 -22.73
C TRP A 228 -3.21 -0.16 -22.37
N LEU A 229 -3.24 -0.59 -21.10
CA LEU A 229 -4.15 -1.62 -20.59
C LEU A 229 -5.61 -1.22 -20.83
N TYR A 230 -5.95 0.03 -20.52
CA TYR A 230 -7.27 0.60 -20.78
C TYR A 230 -7.64 0.54 -22.27
N LYS A 231 -6.75 1.00 -23.15
CA LYS A 231 -6.96 1.01 -24.61
C LYS A 231 -7.13 -0.41 -25.18
N ASN A 232 -6.49 -1.40 -24.60
CA ASN A 232 -6.60 -2.81 -24.99
C ASN A 232 -7.73 -3.54 -24.25
N LYS A 233 -8.63 -2.80 -23.58
CA LYS A 233 -9.80 -3.35 -22.88
C LYS A 233 -9.46 -4.41 -21.82
N ARG A 234 -8.31 -4.27 -21.16
CA ARG A 234 -7.91 -5.15 -20.07
C ARG A 234 -8.63 -4.80 -18.77
N PHE A 235 -9.16 -3.58 -18.64
CA PHE A 235 -10.00 -3.15 -17.53
C PHE A 235 -11.47 -3.24 -17.93
N HIS A 236 -12.23 -4.11 -17.28
CA HIS A 236 -13.67 -4.03 -17.32
C HIS A 236 -14.16 -2.98 -16.31
N TYR A 237 -15.32 -2.38 -16.55
CA TYR A 237 -15.94 -1.35 -15.71
C TYR A 237 -15.17 -0.01 -15.62
N ILE A 238 -14.10 0.18 -16.38
CA ILE A 238 -13.31 1.41 -16.37
C ILE A 238 -13.53 2.21 -17.67
N ASP A 239 -13.87 3.49 -17.51
CA ASP A 239 -14.23 4.39 -18.61
C ASP A 239 -13.07 5.31 -19.04
N ASP A 240 -12.11 5.58 -18.14
CA ASP A 240 -10.97 6.47 -18.43
C ASP A 240 -9.80 6.26 -17.46
N VAL A 241 -8.61 6.70 -17.87
CA VAL A 241 -7.40 6.81 -17.05
C VAL A 241 -6.98 8.28 -16.99
N ILE A 242 -6.86 8.83 -15.80
CA ILE A 242 -6.57 10.23 -15.52
C ILE A 242 -5.22 10.34 -14.83
N VAL A 243 -4.31 11.08 -15.41
CA VAL A 243 -2.96 11.30 -14.86
C VAL A 243 -2.98 12.56 -14.00
N VAL A 244 -2.49 12.43 -12.78
CA VAL A 244 -2.34 13.52 -11.80
C VAL A 244 -0.87 13.80 -11.59
N PHE A 245 -0.42 15.01 -11.86
CA PHE A 245 0.97 15.41 -11.65
C PHE A 245 1.15 15.93 -10.23
N LYS A 246 1.73 15.12 -9.36
CA LYS A 246 2.01 15.52 -7.97
C LYS A 246 3.08 16.63 -7.93
N PRO A 247 3.17 17.41 -6.82
CA PRO A 247 4.17 18.47 -6.67
C PRO A 247 5.63 18.00 -6.75
N ASP A 248 5.88 16.73 -6.50
CA ASP A 248 7.19 16.09 -6.61
C ASP A 248 7.47 15.48 -8.02
N ALA A 249 6.52 15.56 -8.93
CA ALA A 249 6.70 15.06 -10.29
C ALA A 249 7.89 15.73 -10.98
N GLY A 250 8.80 14.92 -11.52
CA GLY A 250 10.04 15.37 -12.15
C GLY A 250 11.22 15.57 -11.19
N LYS A 251 11.08 15.30 -9.91
CA LYS A 251 12.22 15.14 -9.01
C LYS A 251 12.88 13.77 -9.22
N ASP A 252 14.18 13.71 -9.07
CA ASP A 252 14.90 12.43 -9.08
C ASP A 252 14.39 11.54 -7.95
N LEU A 253 14.32 10.22 -8.21
CA LEU A 253 13.94 9.19 -7.23
C LEU A 253 14.98 9.05 -6.10
N GLY A 254 15.56 10.15 -5.65
CA GLY A 254 16.52 10.20 -4.56
C GLY A 254 15.87 9.72 -3.26
N LEU A 255 16.51 8.77 -2.61
CA LEU A 255 16.01 7.97 -1.49
C LEU A 255 15.89 8.72 -0.14
N ASN A 256 15.73 10.03 -0.10
CA ASN A 256 15.50 10.77 1.14
C ASN A 256 14.01 10.84 1.48
N HIS A 257 13.50 9.71 1.98
CA HIS A 257 12.09 9.47 2.24
C HIS A 257 11.46 10.38 3.29
N SER A 258 12.24 10.92 4.23
CA SER A 258 11.74 11.80 5.30
C SER A 258 11.29 13.19 4.82
N GLN A 259 11.67 13.58 3.60
CA GLN A 259 11.31 14.89 3.02
C GLN A 259 10.16 14.82 2.01
N ASP A 260 9.72 13.61 1.61
CA ASP A 260 8.68 13.42 0.61
C ASP A 260 7.25 13.45 1.20
N LEU A 261 7.11 13.35 2.50
CA LEU A 261 5.86 13.68 3.18
C LEU A 261 5.60 15.19 3.03
N PRO A 262 4.40 15.57 2.66
CA PRO A 262 3.13 14.86 2.57
C PRO A 262 2.73 14.44 1.15
N TYR A 263 3.62 14.48 0.17
CA TYR A 263 3.30 14.25 -1.24
C TYR A 263 3.67 12.84 -1.72
N ILE A 264 3.88 11.93 -0.78
CA ILE A 264 4.35 10.57 -1.07
C ILE A 264 3.45 9.87 -2.11
N HIS A 265 2.13 9.94 -1.92
CA HIS A 265 1.14 9.37 -2.83
C HIS A 265 -0.02 10.35 -3.09
N ILE A 266 -0.85 10.04 -4.10
CA ILE A 266 -2.05 10.84 -4.40
C ILE A 266 -3.06 10.78 -3.23
N ASP A 267 -3.19 9.66 -2.54
CA ASP A 267 -4.09 9.46 -1.42
C ASP A 267 -3.71 10.25 -0.16
N THR A 268 -2.49 10.79 -0.10
CA THR A 268 -2.04 11.73 0.93
C THR A 268 -2.30 13.19 0.58
N ILE A 269 -2.68 13.46 -0.67
CA ILE A 269 -3.01 14.78 -1.20
C ILE A 269 -4.53 14.92 -1.33
N TRP A 270 -5.16 13.87 -1.81
CA TRP A 270 -6.56 13.86 -2.18
C TRP A 270 -7.14 12.45 -2.06
N MET A 271 -8.26 12.37 -1.36
CA MET A 271 -9.26 11.35 -1.53
C MET A 271 -10.56 12.02 -1.98
N PRO A 272 -11.48 11.33 -2.67
CA PRO A 272 -12.70 11.94 -3.22
C PRO A 272 -13.59 12.70 -2.22
N ILE A 273 -13.22 12.70 -0.97
CA ILE A 273 -13.91 13.37 0.14
C ILE A 273 -13.05 14.48 0.77
N CYS A 274 -11.73 14.28 0.81
CA CYS A 274 -10.77 15.21 1.40
C CYS A 274 -9.73 15.66 0.38
N TYR A 275 -9.36 16.94 0.43
CA TYR A 275 -8.39 17.55 -0.46
C TYR A 275 -7.45 18.49 0.31
N LEU A 276 -6.18 18.37 0.05
CA LEU A 276 -5.16 19.23 0.63
C LEU A 276 -5.07 20.56 -0.14
N LYS A 277 -5.77 21.55 0.30
CA LYS A 277 -5.89 22.84 -0.41
C LYS A 277 -4.54 23.53 -0.67
N ASN A 278 -3.56 23.32 0.20
CA ASN A 278 -2.25 23.97 0.11
C ASN A 278 -1.32 23.38 -0.96
N VAL A 279 -1.68 22.25 -1.54
CA VAL A 279 -0.93 21.65 -2.65
C VAL A 279 -1.06 22.52 -3.92
N GLY A 280 -1.98 23.47 -3.90
CA GLY A 280 -2.22 24.36 -5.02
C GLY A 280 -2.92 23.65 -6.18
N ASN A 281 -2.79 24.22 -7.36
CA ASN A 281 -3.39 23.67 -8.57
C ASN A 281 -2.59 22.46 -9.06
N VAL A 282 -2.86 21.26 -8.52
CA VAL A 282 -2.29 20.03 -9.02
C VAL A 282 -2.84 19.76 -10.43
N PRO A 283 -2.02 19.84 -11.47
CA PRO A 283 -2.49 19.63 -12.82
C PRO A 283 -2.82 18.17 -13.05
N LEU A 284 -3.86 17.94 -13.82
CA LEU A 284 -4.20 16.60 -14.29
C LEU A 284 -4.38 16.59 -15.82
N MET A 285 -4.13 15.44 -16.40
CA MET A 285 -4.34 15.19 -17.81
C MET A 285 -5.41 14.12 -17.97
N THR A 286 -6.49 14.48 -18.63
CA THR A 286 -7.53 13.54 -19.04
C THR A 286 -7.46 13.33 -20.55
N ARG A 287 -8.03 12.24 -21.03
CA ARG A 287 -8.16 11.96 -22.46
C ARG A 287 -8.78 13.13 -23.24
N SER A 288 -9.82 13.76 -22.69
CA SER A 288 -10.48 14.91 -23.27
C SER A 288 -9.57 16.14 -23.34
N VAL A 289 -8.66 16.31 -22.40
CA VAL A 289 -7.71 17.42 -22.35
C VAL A 289 -6.57 17.26 -23.34
N ALA A 290 -6.00 16.06 -23.44
CA ALA A 290 -4.94 15.77 -24.42
C ALA A 290 -5.38 16.03 -25.87
N TRP A 291 -6.65 15.86 -26.17
CA TRP A 291 -7.23 16.10 -27.50
C TRP A 291 -7.82 17.50 -27.69
N ASN A 292 -8.18 18.21 -26.60
CA ASN A 292 -8.85 19.52 -26.66
C ASN A 292 -7.90 20.71 -26.51
N LYS A 293 -6.82 20.78 -27.25
CA LYS A 293 -5.94 21.94 -27.36
C LYS A 293 -5.17 22.32 -26.08
N GLY A 294 -4.80 21.35 -25.23
CA GLY A 294 -3.87 21.61 -24.13
C GLY A 294 -4.46 22.41 -22.97
N GLN A 295 -5.76 22.38 -22.73
CA GLN A 295 -6.33 22.89 -21.48
C GLN A 295 -6.01 21.90 -20.35
N LEU A 296 -5.14 22.32 -19.44
CA LEU A 296 -4.90 21.62 -18.19
C LEU A 296 -6.03 21.99 -17.23
N TYR A 297 -6.74 20.99 -16.72
CA TYR A 297 -7.62 21.14 -15.58
C TYR A 297 -6.80 20.99 -14.29
N THR A 298 -7.29 21.58 -13.21
CA THR A 298 -6.79 21.23 -11.88
C THR A 298 -7.57 20.04 -11.35
N LEU A 299 -6.99 19.32 -10.40
CA LEU A 299 -7.68 18.22 -9.70
C LEU A 299 -8.96 18.75 -9.03
N GLU A 300 -8.88 19.92 -8.40
CA GLU A 300 -10.03 20.59 -7.78
C GLU A 300 -11.17 20.85 -8.77
N ASP A 301 -10.87 21.47 -9.92
CA ASP A 301 -11.86 21.73 -10.98
C ASP A 301 -12.53 20.44 -11.47
N TYR A 302 -11.74 19.38 -11.61
CA TYR A 302 -12.25 18.09 -12.04
C TYR A 302 -13.20 17.47 -11.02
N VAL A 303 -12.84 17.48 -9.73
CA VAL A 303 -13.65 16.95 -8.65
C VAL A 303 -14.96 17.74 -8.52
N ILE A 304 -14.91 19.07 -8.62
CA ILE A 304 -16.11 19.94 -8.66
C ILE A 304 -17.00 19.57 -9.84
N LYS A 305 -16.41 19.39 -11.02
CA LYS A 305 -17.15 18.97 -12.22
C LYS A 305 -17.85 17.63 -12.04
N CYS A 306 -17.22 16.70 -11.31
CA CYS A 306 -17.79 15.40 -10.96
C CYS A 306 -18.83 15.47 -9.83
N LYS A 307 -19.16 16.67 -9.34
CA LYS A 307 -20.11 16.89 -8.22
C LYS A 307 -19.75 16.15 -6.94
N LYS A 308 -18.47 15.86 -6.73
CA LYS A 308 -17.98 15.27 -5.47
C LYS A 308 -17.74 16.39 -4.45
N LYS A 309 -17.90 16.08 -3.18
CA LYS A 309 -17.60 17.01 -2.09
C LYS A 309 -16.09 17.19 -1.97
N ILE A 310 -15.68 18.44 -1.78
CA ILE A 310 -14.33 18.80 -1.41
C ILE A 310 -14.36 19.32 0.01
N VAL A 311 -13.55 18.71 0.86
CA VAL A 311 -13.29 19.18 2.22
C VAL A 311 -11.82 19.54 2.28
N PRO A 312 -11.48 20.84 2.39
CA PRO A 312 -10.09 21.25 2.50
C PRO A 312 -9.50 20.77 3.82
N THR A 313 -8.28 20.22 3.75
CA THR A 313 -7.48 19.88 4.92
C THR A 313 -6.59 21.05 5.33
N SER A 314 -6.29 21.18 6.63
CA SER A 314 -5.38 22.23 7.10
C SER A 314 -3.92 21.83 6.82
N GLU A 315 -3.07 22.86 6.62
CA GLU A 315 -1.62 22.66 6.48
C GLU A 315 -1.01 21.97 7.71
N LYS A 316 -1.56 22.25 8.89
CA LYS A 316 -1.12 21.63 10.14
C LYS A 316 -1.38 20.11 10.16
N GLU A 317 -2.52 19.66 9.64
CA GLU A 317 -2.88 18.23 9.60
C GLU A 317 -2.34 17.50 8.36
N GLN A 318 -1.66 18.21 7.49
CA GLN A 318 -0.99 17.65 6.33
C GLN A 318 -0.01 16.52 6.71
N TYR A 319 0.81 16.75 7.74
CA TYR A 319 1.81 15.79 8.20
C TYR A 319 1.22 14.61 8.99
N SER A 320 -0.02 14.72 9.44
CA SER A 320 -0.79 13.60 9.99
C SER A 320 -1.70 12.93 8.96
N LEU A 321 -1.42 13.13 7.67
CA LEU A 321 -2.04 12.47 6.54
C LEU A 321 -3.58 12.58 6.54
N ALA A 322 -4.11 13.78 6.84
CA ALA A 322 -5.54 14.01 6.96
C ALA A 322 -6.37 13.60 5.72
N PRO A 323 -5.89 13.73 4.47
CA PRO A 323 -6.62 13.23 3.31
C PRO A 323 -6.69 11.70 3.20
N ASN A 324 -5.82 10.97 3.90
CA ASN A 324 -5.70 9.51 3.81
C ASN A 324 -6.81 8.80 4.62
N VAL A 325 -8.05 9.11 4.27
CA VAL A 325 -9.28 8.56 4.88
C VAL A 325 -9.84 7.46 4.01
N LEU A 326 -10.60 6.55 4.60
CA LEU A 326 -11.30 5.50 3.88
C LEU A 326 -12.81 5.74 3.85
N PRO A 327 -13.41 6.01 2.69
CA PRO A 327 -14.85 5.97 2.51
C PRO A 327 -15.35 4.52 2.63
N ALA A 328 -16.35 4.26 3.46
CA ALA A 328 -16.92 2.94 3.63
C ALA A 328 -18.43 3.03 3.87
N ASN A 329 -19.22 2.65 2.88
CA ASN A 329 -20.67 2.45 2.97
C ASN A 329 -21.45 3.60 3.64
N GLY A 330 -21.12 4.85 3.27
CA GLY A 330 -21.81 6.06 3.74
C GLY A 330 -21.12 6.77 4.90
N VAL A 331 -20.09 6.18 5.50
CA VAL A 331 -19.24 6.86 6.49
C VAL A 331 -17.84 7.11 5.95
N VAL A 332 -17.11 7.99 6.62
CA VAL A 332 -15.69 8.23 6.40
C VAL A 332 -14.92 7.77 7.62
N ILE A 333 -14.03 6.80 7.46
CA ILE A 333 -13.16 6.32 8.53
C ILE A 333 -11.86 7.13 8.48
N SER A 334 -11.55 7.82 9.59
CA SER A 334 -10.45 8.78 9.69
C SER A 334 -9.66 8.63 10.99
N ALA A 335 -8.40 9.05 10.98
CA ALA A 335 -7.60 9.15 12.20
C ALA A 335 -8.12 10.26 13.12
N ASP A 336 -8.18 9.99 14.42
CA ASP A 336 -8.67 10.94 15.42
C ASP A 336 -7.77 12.16 15.63
N VAL A 337 -6.50 12.05 15.31
CA VAL A 337 -5.52 13.15 15.39
C VAL A 337 -5.83 14.30 14.42
N ASN A 338 -6.63 14.08 13.40
CA ASN A 338 -7.02 15.05 12.37
C ASN A 338 -8.34 15.76 12.73
N ALA A 339 -8.42 16.33 13.92
CA ALA A 339 -9.67 16.85 14.48
C ALA A 339 -10.27 18.02 13.66
N GLU A 340 -9.44 18.89 13.08
CA GLU A 340 -9.90 20.02 12.25
C GLU A 340 -10.54 19.51 10.96
N THR A 341 -9.86 18.60 10.26
CA THR A 341 -10.39 17.99 9.02
C THR A 341 -11.62 17.13 9.29
N ASN A 342 -11.62 16.35 10.39
CA ASN A 342 -12.78 15.57 10.80
C ASN A 342 -13.99 16.49 11.08
N GLY A 343 -13.78 17.60 11.78
CA GLY A 343 -14.80 18.61 12.02
C GLY A 343 -15.31 19.27 10.72
N ALA A 344 -14.42 19.57 9.78
CA ALA A 344 -14.78 20.12 8.47
C ALA A 344 -15.62 19.11 7.64
N MET A 345 -15.30 17.82 7.69
CA MET A 345 -16.08 16.76 7.05
C MET A 345 -17.50 16.66 7.66
N VAL A 346 -17.61 16.68 8.99
CA VAL A 346 -18.90 16.66 9.69
C VAL A 346 -19.73 17.90 9.32
N ASN A 347 -19.12 19.09 9.31
CA ASN A 347 -19.78 20.33 8.88
C ASN A 347 -20.23 20.30 7.41
N ALA A 348 -19.52 19.54 6.57
CA ALA A 348 -19.94 19.29 5.19
C ALA A 348 -21.06 18.23 5.07
N GLY A 349 -21.55 17.70 6.21
CA GLY A 349 -22.64 16.73 6.27
C GLY A 349 -22.20 15.28 5.99
N LEU A 350 -20.92 14.97 6.23
CA LEU A 350 -20.41 13.60 6.17
C LEU A 350 -20.51 12.94 7.55
N ASP A 351 -20.82 11.65 7.61
CA ASP A 351 -20.70 10.85 8.83
C ASP A 351 -19.26 10.39 8.98
N VAL A 352 -18.55 10.84 10.01
CA VAL A 352 -17.15 10.55 10.27
C VAL A 352 -17.04 9.65 11.49
N LYS A 353 -16.38 8.52 11.30
CA LYS A 353 -16.01 7.60 12.37
C LYS A 353 -14.49 7.65 12.54
N SER A 354 -14.04 8.05 13.71
CA SER A 354 -12.60 8.15 13.98
C SER A 354 -12.09 6.99 14.82
N PHE A 355 -10.82 6.65 14.62
CA PHE A 355 -10.07 5.67 15.42
C PHE A 355 -8.77 6.30 15.91
N ALA A 356 -8.27 5.83 17.05
CA ALA A 356 -6.95 6.19 17.51
C ALA A 356 -5.91 5.65 16.52
N ALA A 357 -5.04 6.52 16.02
CA ALA A 357 -4.09 6.18 14.97
C ALA A 357 -2.67 6.70 15.22
N LYS A 358 -2.40 7.21 16.42
CA LYS A 358 -1.13 7.87 16.74
C LYS A 358 0.08 6.97 16.49
N THR A 359 -0.02 5.69 16.84
CA THR A 359 1.06 4.73 16.70
C THR A 359 1.22 4.32 15.24
N LEU A 360 0.12 4.00 14.56
CA LEU A 360 0.11 3.59 13.15
C LEU A 360 0.58 4.71 12.22
N LEU A 361 0.21 5.96 12.50
CA LEU A 361 0.68 7.14 11.76
C LEU A 361 2.19 7.35 11.87
N GLY A 362 2.83 6.89 12.93
CA GLY A 362 4.29 6.85 13.03
C GLY A 362 4.95 6.07 11.89
N GLY A 363 4.21 5.20 11.24
CA GLY A 363 4.61 4.48 10.03
C GLY A 363 4.34 5.20 8.72
N SER A 364 3.86 6.44 8.75
CA SER A 364 3.60 7.28 7.56
C SER A 364 2.44 6.83 6.67
N GLY A 365 1.41 6.19 7.25
CA GLY A 365 0.16 5.83 6.57
C GLY A 365 -1.05 5.91 7.51
N SER A 366 -2.25 6.03 6.96
CA SER A 366 -3.52 6.09 7.69
C SER A 366 -4.55 5.13 7.10
N GLY A 367 -5.83 5.40 7.28
CA GLY A 367 -6.92 4.49 6.94
C GLY A 367 -6.88 3.93 5.52
N HIS A 368 -6.67 4.77 4.52
CA HIS A 368 -6.59 4.32 3.13
C HIS A 368 -5.36 3.45 2.87
N CYS A 369 -4.17 3.89 3.31
CA CYS A 369 -2.94 3.12 3.14
C CYS A 369 -2.99 1.72 3.76
N MET A 370 -3.74 1.55 4.87
CA MET A 370 -3.82 0.27 5.60
C MET A 370 -4.81 -0.72 4.98
N SER A 371 -5.44 -0.38 3.87
CA SER A 371 -6.49 -1.19 3.25
C SER A 371 -6.38 -1.19 1.74
N ASN A 372 -6.89 -2.24 1.12
CA ASN A 372 -7.19 -2.26 -0.30
C ASN A 372 -8.63 -2.78 -0.43
N THR A 373 -9.47 -2.03 -1.13
CA THR A 373 -10.92 -2.25 -1.13
C THR A 373 -11.39 -2.93 -2.40
N ALA A 374 -12.52 -3.65 -2.31
CA ALA A 374 -13.25 -4.15 -3.46
C ALA A 374 -14.75 -3.86 -3.32
N ASN A 375 -15.41 -3.53 -4.42
CA ASN A 375 -16.86 -3.39 -4.43
C ASN A 375 -17.53 -4.75 -4.20
N TYR A 376 -16.91 -5.82 -4.70
CA TYR A 376 -17.25 -7.20 -4.36
C TYR A 376 -16.13 -8.18 -4.78
N VAL A 377 -16.17 -9.39 -4.22
CA VAL A 377 -15.24 -10.48 -4.55
C VAL A 377 -16.03 -11.68 -5.08
N LEU A 378 -15.67 -12.15 -6.29
CA LEU A 378 -16.17 -13.40 -6.82
C LEU A 378 -15.36 -14.56 -6.23
N ILE A 379 -16.03 -15.47 -5.54
CA ILE A 379 -15.46 -16.72 -5.03
C ILE A 379 -15.82 -17.82 -6.02
N ASN A 380 -14.83 -18.35 -6.70
CA ASN A 380 -14.99 -19.49 -7.63
C ASN A 380 -14.97 -20.81 -6.89
#